data_f5ce63bc3a7367a838fabf95451569f8
#
_entry.id   f5ce63bc3a7367a838fabf95451569f8
#
_cell.length_a   1.000
_cell.length_b   1.000
_cell.length_c   1.000
_cell.angle_alpha   90.00
_cell.angle_beta   90.00
_cell.angle_gamma   90.00
#
_symmetry.space_group_name_H-M   'P 1'
#
loop_
_entity.id
_entity.type
_entity.pdbx_description
1 polymer ?
#
loop_
_entity_poly.entity_id
_entity_poly.type
_entity_poly.pdbx_seq_one_letter_code
_entity_poly.pdbx_strand_id
1 'polypeptide(L)'
;MTDPIDDRLRLVQGDITTVAADAIVNAANSSLRGGGGVDGAIHRAGGPSVMSDLDRRYGPGRYCATGSAVVSDAGLLPARIVIHAVGPIWRGGAAGEPEQLASAYRTSLDLAAVEGARSVTFPAISCGVYGYPIEAAAAVAIATVRAWLREHPAAIDSVTFVLFSHDALEVFERARDAG
;
A
#
# COMPACT_ATOMS: atom_id res chain seq x y z
N MET A 1 -8.80 -26.27 8.24
CA MET A 1 -7.95 -25.49 9.16
C MET A 1 -7.47 -24.28 8.36
N THR A 2 -7.93 -23.09 8.71
CA THR A 2 -7.49 -21.86 8.04
C THR A 2 -6.01 -21.63 8.34
N ASP A 3 -5.25 -21.17 7.33
CA ASP A 3 -3.86 -20.77 7.53
C ASP A 3 -3.84 -19.64 8.58
N PRO A 4 -3.00 -19.69 9.63
CA PRO A 4 -2.88 -18.62 10.62
C PRO A 4 -2.59 -17.25 10.04
N ILE A 5 -2.13 -17.20 8.79
CA ILE A 5 -1.89 -15.96 8.06
C ILE A 5 -3.18 -15.33 7.57
N ASP A 6 -4.19 -16.12 7.26
CA ASP A 6 -5.48 -15.60 6.81
C ASP A 6 -6.20 -14.79 7.90
N ASP A 7 -5.95 -15.09 9.17
CA ASP A 7 -6.47 -14.28 10.28
C ASP A 7 -5.80 -12.90 10.36
N ARG A 8 -4.58 -12.77 9.83
CA ARG A 8 -3.80 -11.53 9.81
C ARG A 8 -4.01 -10.72 8.52
N LEU A 9 -4.51 -11.35 7.46
CA LEU A 9 -4.78 -10.72 6.16
C LEU A 9 -6.27 -10.46 6.00
N ARG A 10 -6.66 -9.20 6.02
CA ARG A 10 -8.06 -8.78 5.96
C ARG A 10 -8.35 -8.03 4.67
N LEU A 11 -9.58 -8.15 4.19
CA LEU A 11 -10.08 -7.44 3.03
C LEU A 11 -11.36 -6.72 3.44
N VAL A 12 -11.43 -5.42 3.18
CA VAL A 12 -12.63 -4.61 3.47
C VAL A 12 -12.91 -3.64 2.32
N GLN A 13 -14.17 -3.33 2.10
CA GLN A 13 -14.55 -2.21 1.25
C GLN A 13 -14.61 -0.94 2.09
N GLY A 14 -14.06 0.16 1.60
CA GLY A 14 -14.14 1.43 2.30
C GLY A 14 -13.20 2.48 1.75
N ASP A 15 -13.14 3.58 2.48
CA ASP A 15 -12.20 4.68 2.25
C ASP A 15 -11.01 4.50 3.21
N ILE A 16 -9.82 4.28 2.65
CA ILE A 16 -8.61 4.02 3.44
C ILE A 16 -8.28 5.17 4.40
N THR A 17 -8.70 6.39 4.09
CA THR A 17 -8.46 7.57 4.95
C THR A 17 -9.26 7.55 6.24
N THR A 18 -10.24 6.67 6.35
CA THR A 18 -11.11 6.53 7.54
C THR A 18 -10.83 5.28 8.36
N VAL A 19 -9.95 4.40 7.90
CA VAL A 19 -9.61 3.15 8.57
C VAL A 19 -8.38 3.35 9.46
N ALA A 20 -8.55 3.14 10.76
CA ALA A 20 -7.45 3.29 11.71
C ALA A 20 -6.41 2.18 11.54
N ALA A 21 -5.14 2.55 11.53
CA ALA A 21 -3.99 1.64 11.51
C ALA A 21 -2.74 2.36 12.02
N ASP A 22 -1.71 1.62 12.38
CA ASP A 22 -0.42 2.25 12.70
C ASP A 22 0.22 2.89 11.47
N ALA A 23 0.14 2.22 10.32
CA ALA A 23 0.65 2.71 9.05
C ALA A 23 -0.42 2.63 7.96
N ILE A 24 -0.62 3.71 7.24
CA ILE A 24 -1.43 3.75 5.99
C ILE A 24 -0.46 3.78 4.82
N VAL A 25 -0.60 2.86 3.88
CA VAL A 25 0.16 2.88 2.63
C VAL A 25 -0.58 3.71 1.59
N ASN A 26 0.14 4.64 0.99
CA ASN A 26 -0.32 5.48 -0.10
C ASN A 26 0.23 4.94 -1.44
N ALA A 27 -0.60 4.92 -2.46
CA ALA A 27 -0.16 4.68 -3.84
C ALA A 27 0.33 6.01 -4.45
N ALA A 28 1.60 6.31 -4.22
CA ALA A 28 2.23 7.56 -4.61
C ALA A 28 2.81 7.49 -6.03
N ASN A 29 3.12 8.66 -6.60
CA ASN A 29 3.99 8.77 -7.76
C ASN A 29 5.45 9.01 -7.33
N SER A 30 6.39 8.85 -8.27
CA SER A 30 7.82 8.96 -7.99
C SER A 30 8.26 10.35 -7.50
N SER A 31 7.53 11.40 -7.84
CA SER A 31 7.85 12.77 -7.39
C SER A 31 7.42 13.04 -5.94
N LEU A 32 6.54 12.22 -5.37
CA LEU A 32 6.00 12.38 -4.01
C LEU A 32 5.34 13.74 -3.78
N ARG A 33 4.66 14.28 -4.79
CA ARG A 33 4.06 15.63 -4.74
C ARG A 33 2.53 15.62 -4.70
N GLY A 34 1.95 14.45 -4.46
CA GLY A 34 0.53 14.27 -4.52
C GLY A 34 0.02 14.02 -5.94
N GLY A 35 -1.26 13.81 -6.06
CA GLY A 35 -1.94 13.50 -7.32
C GLY A 35 -3.42 13.30 -7.11
N GLY A 36 -4.04 12.55 -7.99
CA GLY A 36 -5.45 12.16 -7.88
C GLY A 36 -5.67 10.85 -7.15
N GLY A 37 -6.89 10.34 -7.20
CA GLY A 37 -7.26 9.06 -6.62
C GLY A 37 -6.94 8.96 -5.12
N VAL A 38 -6.42 7.80 -4.69
CA VAL A 38 -6.10 7.56 -3.28
C VAL A 38 -5.00 8.50 -2.78
N ASP A 39 -4.02 8.83 -3.61
CA ASP A 39 -2.95 9.76 -3.26
C ASP A 39 -3.51 11.15 -2.91
N GLY A 40 -4.40 11.69 -3.74
CA GLY A 40 -5.09 12.93 -3.44
C GLY A 40 -5.95 12.87 -2.18
N ALA A 41 -6.67 11.77 -1.98
CA ALA A 41 -7.49 11.57 -0.79
C ALA A 41 -6.65 11.54 0.49
N ILE A 42 -5.53 10.83 0.48
CA ILE A 42 -4.61 10.74 1.63
C ILE A 42 -4.01 12.11 1.97
N HIS A 43 -3.56 12.86 0.97
CA HIS A 43 -3.02 14.20 1.21
C HIS A 43 -4.09 15.18 1.73
N ARG A 44 -5.32 15.13 1.21
CA ARG A 44 -6.42 15.97 1.72
C ARG A 44 -6.78 15.62 3.16
N ALA A 45 -6.93 14.35 3.48
CA ALA A 45 -7.31 13.90 4.82
C ALA A 45 -6.18 14.09 5.84
N GLY A 46 -4.94 13.89 5.45
CA GLY A 46 -3.77 14.12 6.30
C GLY A 46 -3.46 15.59 6.55
N GLY A 47 -3.88 16.45 5.66
CA GLY A 47 -3.61 17.89 5.73
C GLY A 47 -2.18 18.24 5.30
N PRO A 48 -1.80 19.55 5.40
CA PRO A 48 -0.52 20.07 4.90
C PRO A 48 0.72 19.44 5.51
N SER A 49 0.60 18.88 6.72
CA SER A 49 1.76 18.35 7.45
C SER A 49 2.38 17.13 6.77
N VAL A 50 1.60 16.34 6.02
CA VAL A 50 2.13 15.20 5.26
C VAL A 50 3.13 15.67 4.20
N MET A 51 2.75 16.64 3.40
CA MET A 51 3.64 17.22 2.38
C MET A 51 4.82 17.97 3.00
N SER A 52 4.59 18.73 4.07
CA SER A 52 5.66 19.43 4.79
C SER A 52 6.69 18.47 5.35
N ASP A 53 6.28 17.32 5.86
CA ASP A 53 7.17 16.31 6.37
C ASP A 53 7.98 15.63 5.25
N LEU A 54 7.36 15.37 4.09
CA LEU A 54 8.07 14.89 2.91
C LEU A 54 9.12 15.91 2.42
N ASP A 55 8.77 17.19 2.39
CA ASP A 55 9.71 18.26 2.05
C ASP A 55 10.90 18.31 3.02
N ARG A 56 10.62 18.20 4.32
CA ARG A 56 11.63 18.22 5.37
C ARG A 56 12.57 17.00 5.31
N ARG A 57 12.02 15.80 5.10
CA ARG A 57 12.80 14.55 5.10
C ARG A 57 13.61 14.35 3.82
N TYR A 58 13.02 14.66 2.67
CA TYR A 58 13.57 14.25 1.38
C TYR A 58 13.93 15.43 0.46
N GLY A 59 13.56 16.64 0.83
CA GLY A 59 13.91 17.85 0.09
C GLY A 59 13.09 18.11 -1.17
N PRO A 60 13.37 19.24 -1.87
CA PRO A 60 12.59 19.69 -3.01
C PRO A 60 12.78 18.84 -4.28
N GLY A 61 13.94 18.23 -4.43
CA GLY A 61 14.28 17.33 -5.56
C GLY A 61 14.03 15.87 -5.29
N ARG A 62 13.15 15.55 -4.35
CA ARG A 62 12.89 14.18 -3.93
C ARG A 62 12.38 13.29 -5.04
N TYR A 63 12.80 12.04 -4.98
CA TYR A 63 12.40 11.01 -5.93
C TYR A 63 12.33 9.66 -5.21
N CYS A 64 11.25 8.93 -5.45
CA CYS A 64 11.11 7.55 -5.00
C CYS A 64 10.98 6.65 -6.23
N ALA A 65 11.88 5.69 -6.36
CA ALA A 65 11.89 4.78 -7.50
C ALA A 65 10.67 3.85 -7.51
N THR A 66 10.23 3.44 -8.69
CA THR A 66 9.21 2.40 -8.84
C THR A 66 9.63 1.13 -8.10
N GLY A 67 8.74 0.54 -7.33
CA GLY A 67 9.02 -0.61 -6.46
C GLY A 67 9.58 -0.27 -5.09
N SER A 68 9.83 1.02 -4.81
CA SER A 68 10.28 1.53 -3.52
C SER A 68 9.18 2.25 -2.75
N ALA A 69 9.49 2.64 -1.53
CA ALA A 69 8.60 3.40 -0.67
C ALA A 69 9.40 4.29 0.29
N VAL A 70 8.77 5.35 0.77
CA VAL A 70 9.32 6.26 1.80
C VAL A 70 8.25 6.55 2.86
N VAL A 71 8.67 7.06 4.02
CA VAL A 71 7.81 7.30 5.18
C VAL A 71 7.63 8.79 5.43
N SER A 72 6.43 9.18 5.83
CA SER A 72 6.14 10.51 6.40
C SER A 72 5.23 10.41 7.62
N ASP A 73 5.06 11.53 8.32
CA ASP A 73 4.01 11.70 9.32
C ASP A 73 2.63 11.58 8.66
N ALA A 74 1.66 11.14 9.43
CA ALA A 74 0.29 10.94 8.92
C ALA A 74 -0.61 12.18 9.05
N GLY A 75 -0.16 13.22 9.74
CA GLY A 75 -0.97 14.42 9.96
C GLY A 75 -2.28 14.10 10.70
N LEU A 76 -3.40 14.45 10.09
CA LEU A 76 -4.74 14.24 10.66
C LEU A 76 -5.35 12.87 10.34
N LEU A 77 -4.64 12.01 9.60
CA LEU A 77 -5.10 10.64 9.35
C LEU A 77 -5.14 9.81 10.63
N PRO A 78 -6.01 8.78 10.71
CA PRO A 78 -6.09 7.90 11.88
C PRO A 78 -4.95 6.87 11.88
N ALA A 79 -3.71 7.35 11.80
CA ALA A 79 -2.49 6.56 11.74
C ALA A 79 -1.33 7.35 12.35
N ARG A 80 -0.21 6.66 12.63
CA ARG A 80 1.03 7.31 13.07
C ARG A 80 1.90 7.76 11.90
N ILE A 81 1.93 6.96 10.84
CA ILE A 81 2.76 7.20 9.65
C ILE A 81 1.99 6.90 8.37
N VAL A 82 2.44 7.55 7.29
CA VAL A 82 2.09 7.18 5.91
C VAL A 82 3.32 6.59 5.24
N ILE A 83 3.15 5.46 4.58
CA ILE A 83 4.17 4.85 3.72
C ILE A 83 3.77 5.14 2.27
N HIS A 84 4.56 5.94 1.59
CA HIS A 84 4.33 6.34 0.20
C HIS A 84 5.02 5.33 -0.72
N ALA A 85 4.27 4.36 -1.21
CA ALA A 85 4.75 3.31 -2.11
C ALA A 85 4.54 3.69 -3.57
N VAL A 86 5.53 3.46 -4.40
CA VAL A 86 5.46 3.74 -5.84
C VAL A 86 5.36 2.43 -6.61
N GLY A 87 4.15 2.13 -7.07
CA GLY A 87 3.89 0.99 -7.94
C GLY A 87 4.22 1.31 -9.41
N PRO A 88 4.29 0.27 -10.27
CA PRO A 88 4.56 0.45 -11.68
C PRO A 88 3.35 1.01 -12.45
N ILE A 89 3.64 1.74 -13.52
CA ILE A 89 2.69 2.03 -14.59
C ILE A 89 2.58 0.78 -15.46
N TRP A 90 1.37 0.33 -15.73
CA TRP A 90 1.14 -0.83 -16.57
C TRP A 90 1.55 -0.59 -18.03
N ARG A 91 2.37 -1.46 -18.57
CA ARG A 91 2.87 -1.40 -19.96
C ARG A 91 2.76 -2.76 -20.65
N GLY A 92 1.78 -3.57 -20.28
CA GLY A 92 1.52 -4.88 -20.88
C GLY A 92 2.04 -6.09 -20.10
N GLY A 93 2.75 -5.89 -19.00
CA GLY A 93 3.19 -6.96 -18.10
C GLY A 93 4.54 -7.59 -18.42
N ALA A 94 5.23 -7.13 -19.48
CA ALA A 94 6.53 -7.67 -19.92
C ALA A 94 7.72 -6.75 -19.59
N ALA A 95 7.48 -5.62 -18.92
CA ALA A 95 8.50 -4.64 -18.54
C ALA A 95 8.87 -4.68 -17.04
N GLY A 96 8.66 -5.81 -16.36
CA GLY A 96 8.98 -6.01 -14.96
C GLY A 96 7.92 -5.51 -13.99
N GLU A 97 6.71 -5.22 -14.48
CA GLU A 97 5.64 -4.67 -13.63
C GLU A 97 5.24 -5.61 -12.48
N PRO A 98 5.11 -6.95 -12.65
CA PRO A 98 4.78 -7.83 -11.53
C PRO A 98 5.83 -7.79 -10.41
N GLU A 99 7.10 -7.81 -10.75
CA GLU A 99 8.21 -7.75 -9.80
C GLU A 99 8.28 -6.38 -9.11
N GLN A 100 8.05 -5.30 -9.85
CA GLN A 100 8.01 -3.95 -9.30
C GLN A 100 6.82 -3.75 -8.34
N LEU A 101 5.67 -4.30 -8.68
CA LEU A 101 4.49 -4.25 -7.79
C LEU A 101 4.73 -5.04 -6.53
N ALA A 102 5.26 -6.26 -6.63
CA ALA A 102 5.65 -7.07 -5.47
C ALA A 102 6.67 -6.33 -4.59
N SER A 103 7.67 -5.69 -5.20
CA SER A 103 8.67 -4.90 -4.49
C SER A 103 8.04 -3.74 -3.72
N ALA A 104 7.06 -3.04 -4.28
CA ALA A 104 6.36 -1.95 -3.61
C ALA A 104 5.63 -2.43 -2.35
N TYR A 105 4.97 -3.58 -2.39
CA TYR A 105 4.33 -4.19 -1.22
C TYR A 105 5.35 -4.64 -0.18
N ARG A 106 6.42 -5.35 -0.59
CA ARG A 106 7.46 -5.82 0.34
C ARG A 106 8.16 -4.66 1.04
N THR A 107 8.62 -3.67 0.29
CA THR A 107 9.31 -2.50 0.83
C THR A 107 8.42 -1.75 1.82
N SER A 108 7.13 -1.64 1.53
CA SER A 108 6.17 -1.01 2.45
C SER A 108 6.07 -1.77 3.77
N LEU A 109 6.01 -3.10 3.73
CA LEU A 109 5.96 -3.93 4.94
C LEU A 109 7.27 -3.89 5.72
N ASP A 110 8.42 -3.90 5.03
CA ASP A 110 9.73 -3.76 5.66
C ASP A 110 9.84 -2.43 6.41
N LEU A 111 9.41 -1.33 5.78
CA LEU A 111 9.39 -0.01 6.42
C LEU A 111 8.41 0.03 7.60
N ALA A 112 7.22 -0.54 7.46
CA ALA A 112 6.26 -0.61 8.55
C ALA A 112 6.84 -1.34 9.77
N ALA A 113 7.52 -2.45 9.54
CA ALA A 113 8.16 -3.23 10.60
C ALA A 113 9.31 -2.43 11.27
N VAL A 114 10.14 -1.76 10.50
CA VAL A 114 11.22 -0.90 11.01
C VAL A 114 10.68 0.24 11.87
N GLU A 115 9.56 0.83 11.46
CA GLU A 115 8.88 1.92 12.18
C GLU A 115 8.04 1.40 13.39
N GLY A 116 8.03 0.11 13.64
CA GLY A 116 7.30 -0.50 14.75
C GLY A 116 5.79 -0.55 14.57
N ALA A 117 5.30 -0.44 13.35
CA ALA A 117 3.88 -0.55 13.06
C ALA A 117 3.42 -2.01 13.23
N ARG A 118 2.30 -2.21 13.95
CA ARG A 118 1.69 -3.52 14.16
C ARG A 118 0.48 -3.77 13.27
N SER A 119 -0.11 -2.71 12.73
CA SER A 119 -1.23 -2.76 11.78
C SER A 119 -0.94 -1.89 10.55
N VAL A 120 -1.22 -2.41 9.38
CA VAL A 120 -0.95 -1.77 8.09
C VAL A 120 -2.18 -1.85 7.20
N THR A 121 -2.56 -0.73 6.57
CA THR A 121 -3.60 -0.72 5.54
C THR A 121 -2.99 -0.44 4.18
N PHE A 122 -3.47 -1.16 3.16
CA PHE A 122 -3.05 -1.02 1.76
C PHE A 122 -4.22 -0.66 0.86
N PRO A 123 -4.01 0.22 -0.13
CA PRO A 123 -4.88 0.34 -1.28
C PRO A 123 -4.50 -0.73 -2.33
N ALA A 124 -5.29 -0.84 -3.41
CA ALA A 124 -4.90 -1.58 -4.60
C ALA A 124 -3.85 -0.77 -5.39
N ILE A 125 -2.58 -0.95 -5.09
CA ILE A 125 -1.48 -0.20 -5.71
C ILE A 125 -1.48 -0.43 -7.23
N SER A 126 -1.26 0.62 -8.01
CA SER A 126 -1.21 0.66 -9.48
C SER A 126 -2.54 0.40 -10.21
N CYS A 127 -3.65 0.14 -9.51
CA CYS A 127 -4.93 -0.21 -10.13
C CYS A 127 -5.80 0.99 -10.54
N GLY A 128 -5.39 2.22 -10.21
CA GLY A 128 -6.05 3.44 -10.64
C GLY A 128 -5.50 3.95 -11.97
N VAL A 129 -4.97 5.16 -11.97
CA VAL A 129 -4.43 5.86 -13.16
C VAL A 129 -3.30 5.08 -13.83
N TYR A 130 -2.54 4.27 -13.08
CA TYR A 130 -1.44 3.46 -13.61
C TYR A 130 -1.91 2.25 -14.43
N GLY A 131 -3.20 1.93 -14.40
CA GLY A 131 -3.84 1.00 -15.33
C GLY A 131 -3.47 -0.47 -15.19
N TYR A 132 -2.90 -0.89 -14.06
CA TYR A 132 -2.61 -2.30 -13.82
C TYR A 132 -3.93 -3.10 -13.78
N PRO A 133 -4.09 -4.19 -14.55
CA PRO A 133 -5.29 -5.02 -14.50
C PRO A 133 -5.50 -5.55 -13.08
N ILE A 134 -6.67 -5.30 -12.52
CA ILE A 134 -6.92 -5.53 -11.10
C ILE A 134 -6.80 -7.00 -10.69
N GLU A 135 -7.20 -7.94 -11.55
CA GLU A 135 -7.05 -9.37 -11.28
C GLU A 135 -5.58 -9.78 -11.13
N ALA A 136 -4.73 -9.31 -12.05
CA ALA A 136 -3.31 -9.58 -12.01
C ALA A 136 -2.64 -8.88 -10.81
N ALA A 137 -3.03 -7.64 -10.53
CA ALA A 137 -2.53 -6.88 -9.39
C ALA A 137 -2.91 -7.52 -8.05
N ALA A 138 -4.15 -7.98 -7.91
CA ALA A 138 -4.62 -8.66 -6.70
C ALA A 138 -3.84 -9.95 -6.44
N ALA A 139 -3.57 -10.75 -7.48
CA ALA A 139 -2.78 -11.96 -7.36
C ALA A 139 -1.36 -11.66 -6.82
N VAL A 140 -0.69 -10.65 -7.38
CA VAL A 140 0.64 -10.22 -6.91
C VAL A 140 0.58 -9.71 -5.48
N ALA A 141 -0.38 -8.85 -5.16
CA ALA A 141 -0.54 -8.25 -3.84
C ALA A 141 -0.74 -9.29 -2.75
N ILE A 142 -1.71 -10.18 -2.94
CA ILE A 142 -2.04 -11.23 -1.96
C ILE A 142 -0.87 -12.19 -1.78
N ALA A 143 -0.28 -12.69 -2.86
CA ALA A 143 0.85 -13.63 -2.80
C ALA A 143 2.05 -13.00 -2.07
N THR A 144 2.36 -11.73 -2.38
CA THR A 144 3.49 -11.02 -1.78
C THR A 144 3.29 -10.78 -0.29
N VAL A 145 2.11 -10.30 0.11
CA VAL A 145 1.82 -10.02 1.52
C VAL A 145 1.81 -11.32 2.33
N ARG A 146 1.18 -12.39 1.82
CA ARG A 146 1.21 -13.71 2.48
C ARG A 146 2.64 -14.23 2.67
N ALA A 147 3.45 -14.18 1.64
CA ALA A 147 4.85 -14.62 1.72
C ALA A 147 5.61 -13.83 2.79
N TRP A 148 5.46 -12.50 2.77
CA TRP A 148 6.11 -11.63 3.76
C TRP A 148 5.66 -11.94 5.19
N LEU A 149 4.37 -12.14 5.42
CA LEU A 149 3.82 -12.47 6.74
C LEU A 149 4.32 -13.84 7.25
N ARG A 150 4.54 -14.80 6.36
CA ARG A 150 5.15 -16.10 6.71
C ARG A 150 6.62 -15.96 7.10
N GLU A 151 7.36 -15.14 6.37
CA GLU A 151 8.78 -14.86 6.64
C GLU A 151 8.97 -14.06 7.95
N HIS A 152 7.95 -13.28 8.37
CA HIS A 152 8.02 -12.36 9.52
C HIS A 152 6.83 -12.58 10.49
N PRO A 153 6.77 -13.73 11.17
CA PRO A 153 5.57 -14.13 11.91
C PRO A 153 5.21 -13.22 13.09
N ALA A 154 6.17 -12.46 13.63
CA ALA A 154 5.98 -11.61 14.80
C ALA A 154 6.09 -10.09 14.50
N ALA A 155 6.31 -9.69 13.24
CA ALA A 155 6.60 -8.30 12.91
C ALA A 155 5.34 -7.42 12.85
N ILE A 156 4.28 -7.90 12.22
CA ILE A 156 3.03 -7.17 12.00
C ILE A 156 1.85 -8.07 12.39
N ASP A 157 0.90 -7.55 13.16
CA ASP A 157 -0.25 -8.31 13.63
C ASP A 157 -1.37 -8.42 12.59
N SER A 158 -1.56 -7.36 11.79
CA SER A 158 -2.60 -7.35 10.76
C SER A 158 -2.25 -6.48 9.57
N VAL A 159 -2.61 -6.98 8.39
CA VAL A 159 -2.58 -6.25 7.12
C VAL A 159 -4.00 -6.24 6.57
N THR A 160 -4.53 -5.06 6.28
CA THR A 160 -5.86 -4.89 5.72
C THR A 160 -5.79 -4.20 4.37
N PHE A 161 -6.25 -4.87 3.32
CA PHE A 161 -6.52 -4.20 2.05
C PHE A 161 -7.85 -3.47 2.15
N VAL A 162 -7.84 -2.18 1.90
CA VAL A 162 -9.04 -1.33 1.89
C VAL A 162 -9.36 -1.00 0.43
N LEU A 163 -10.38 -1.66 -0.11
CA LEU A 163 -10.76 -1.56 -1.51
C LEU A 163 -11.89 -0.53 -1.64
N PHE A 164 -11.76 0.39 -2.59
CA PHE A 164 -12.71 1.49 -2.72
C PHE A 164 -14.06 1.05 -3.26
N SER A 165 -14.13 -0.04 -4.05
CA SER A 165 -15.36 -0.54 -4.65
C SER A 165 -15.66 -1.99 -4.28
N HIS A 166 -16.94 -2.37 -4.40
CA HIS A 166 -17.36 -3.75 -4.21
C HIS A 166 -16.70 -4.69 -5.25
N ASP A 167 -16.62 -4.28 -6.50
CA ASP A 167 -15.98 -5.07 -7.57
C ASP A 167 -14.52 -5.35 -7.26
N ALA A 168 -13.77 -4.34 -6.77
CA ALA A 168 -12.40 -4.52 -6.36
C ALA A 168 -12.27 -5.49 -5.17
N LEU A 169 -13.16 -5.39 -4.18
CA LEU A 169 -13.20 -6.32 -3.06
C LEU A 169 -13.39 -7.76 -3.54
N GLU A 170 -14.36 -8.02 -4.41
CA GLU A 170 -14.60 -9.37 -4.96
C GLU A 170 -13.38 -9.94 -5.69
N VAL A 171 -12.66 -9.09 -6.45
CA VAL A 171 -11.42 -9.51 -7.14
C VAL A 171 -10.35 -9.94 -6.13
N PHE A 172 -10.15 -9.15 -5.08
CA PHE A 172 -9.17 -9.47 -4.03
C PHE A 172 -9.58 -10.70 -3.22
N GLU A 173 -10.88 -10.91 -2.96
CA GLU A 173 -11.39 -12.12 -2.31
C GLU A 173 -11.10 -13.36 -3.14
N ARG A 174 -11.38 -13.32 -4.45
CA ARG A 174 -11.03 -14.43 -5.36
C ARG A 174 -9.52 -14.72 -5.37
N ALA A 175 -8.69 -13.68 -5.37
CA ALA A 175 -7.24 -13.86 -5.32
C ALA A 175 -6.77 -14.48 -4.00
N ARG A 176 -7.36 -14.08 -2.88
CA ARG A 176 -7.10 -14.67 -1.57
C ARG A 176 -7.49 -16.15 -1.54
N ASP A 177 -8.65 -16.48 -2.05
CA ASP A 177 -9.22 -17.84 -1.97
C ASP A 177 -8.56 -18.81 -2.98
N ALA A 178 -7.88 -18.30 -4.00
CA ALA A 178 -7.14 -19.09 -5.00
C ALA A 178 -5.72 -19.50 -4.57
N GLY A 179 -5.16 -18.87 -3.56
CA GLY A 179 -3.79 -19.09 -3.06
C GLY A 179 -3.78 -19.65 -1.66
#